data_5699a1e6580e0380e9520d289f343f75
#
_entry.id   5699a1e6580e0380e9520d289f343f75
#
_cell.length_a   1.000
_cell.length_b   1.000
_cell.length_c   1.000
_cell.angle_alpha   90.00
_cell.angle_beta   90.00
_cell.angle_gamma   90.00
#
_symmetry.space_group_name_H-M   'P 1'
#
loop_
_entity.id
_entity.type
_entity.pdbx_description
1 polymer ?
#
loop_
_entity_poly.entity_id
_entity_poly.type
_entity_poly.pdbx_seq_one_letter_code
_entity_poly.pdbx_strand_id
1 'polypeptide(L)'
;MIDMRLIKILILICVTATLNSCDSDGLRDTSFADFAKAPTNVGIMTKVSKDFSGSVQITPYADGAEFFLVDLGDGSAIQEISTGNEINHIYETGQYEIKVVAFSTNDIGSNEISDSFFVLSTCQTETEQNIDGNTGPLNISVVNIFQNTFTSIGGLSTKATNNPALSLSNISCNVQEVVRTSGCTAFAGLLKAFSSPFSISEESDTFTLDVYGEQTVNVNILFVGPEIFDITQSTTKSGEWQKLTYDLSAYHGGSISRILIYFEKGEICDDSVYYFDNIQLLAE
;
A
#
# COMPACT_ATOMS: atom_id res chain seq x y z
N MET A 1 53.57 -71.57 39.73
CA MET A 1 53.52 -70.15 40.16
C MET A 1 53.90 -69.32 38.93
N ILE A 2 52.93 -68.72 38.32
CA ILE A 2 53.11 -67.83 37.16
C ILE A 2 53.69 -66.52 37.72
N ASP A 3 54.84 -66.13 37.16
CA ASP A 3 55.56 -64.96 37.65
C ASP A 3 54.77 -63.70 37.42
N MET A 4 54.44 -63.02 38.50
CA MET A 4 53.56 -61.83 38.49
C MET A 4 54.21 -60.66 37.73
N ARG A 5 55.50 -60.74 37.41
CA ARG A 5 56.21 -59.74 36.58
C ARG A 5 55.89 -59.95 35.09
N LEU A 6 55.76 -61.21 34.65
CA LEU A 6 55.36 -61.54 33.28
C LEU A 6 53.95 -61.10 32.98
N ILE A 7 53.01 -61.24 33.93
CA ILE A 7 51.60 -60.77 33.78
C ILE A 7 51.57 -59.25 33.66
N LYS A 8 52.36 -58.51 34.44
CA LYS A 8 52.42 -57.05 34.35
C LYS A 8 52.99 -56.55 33.02
N ILE A 9 53.98 -57.23 32.46
CA ILE A 9 54.57 -56.90 31.18
C ILE A 9 53.62 -57.24 30.05
N LEU A 10 52.88 -58.35 30.13
CA LEU A 10 51.87 -58.71 29.15
C LEU A 10 50.67 -57.74 29.12
N ILE A 11 50.20 -57.28 30.28
CA ILE A 11 49.16 -56.28 30.41
C ILE A 11 49.63 -54.91 29.88
N LEU A 12 50.89 -54.52 30.14
CA LEU A 12 51.45 -53.27 29.62
C LEU A 12 51.58 -53.29 28.08
N ILE A 13 51.96 -54.44 27.48
CA ILE A 13 52.00 -54.58 26.02
C ILE A 13 50.61 -54.59 25.40
N CYS A 14 49.61 -55.22 26.03
CA CYS A 14 48.23 -55.15 25.56
C CYS A 14 47.65 -53.72 25.64
N VAL A 15 47.97 -52.94 26.68
CA VAL A 15 47.45 -51.54 26.79
C VAL A 15 48.12 -50.63 25.79
N THR A 16 49.39 -50.85 25.42
CA THR A 16 50.06 -50.05 24.38
C THR A 16 49.62 -50.43 22.97
N ALA A 17 49.18 -51.68 22.73
CA ALA A 17 48.69 -52.11 21.43
C ALA A 17 47.29 -51.61 21.13
N THR A 18 46.48 -51.26 22.14
CA THR A 18 45.13 -50.75 21.92
C THR A 18 45.09 -49.21 21.67
N LEU A 19 46.21 -48.50 21.84
CA LEU A 19 46.25 -47.05 21.60
C LEU A 19 46.65 -46.68 20.16
N ASN A 20 47.01 -47.64 19.31
CA ASN A 20 47.36 -47.37 17.93
C ASN A 20 46.30 -47.83 16.91
N SER A 21 45.08 -48.14 17.35
CA SER A 21 44.01 -48.58 16.45
C SER A 21 42.92 -47.56 16.37
N CYS A 22 43.29 -46.32 16.01
CA CYS A 22 42.34 -45.40 15.46
C CYS A 22 43.10 -44.40 14.60
N ASP A 23 43.71 -44.94 13.55
CA ASP A 23 44.10 -44.13 12.42
C ASP A 23 42.82 -44.03 11.57
N SER A 24 42.06 -43.00 11.83
CA SER A 24 40.83 -42.65 11.13
C SER A 24 41.13 -41.85 9.86
N ASP A 25 42.23 -42.17 9.18
CA ASP A 25 42.61 -41.50 7.94
C ASP A 25 41.68 -41.82 6.73
N GLY A 26 40.69 -42.68 6.95
CA GLY A 26 39.73 -43.03 5.92
C GLY A 26 38.38 -42.34 5.97
N LEU A 27 38.08 -41.54 6.99
CA LEU A 27 36.75 -40.92 7.17
C LEU A 27 36.76 -39.37 7.30
N ARG A 28 37.86 -38.74 6.95
CA ARG A 28 37.94 -37.29 6.82
C ARG A 28 38.00 -36.85 5.37
N ASP A 29 37.21 -37.46 4.53
CA ASP A 29 36.91 -36.81 3.28
C ASP A 29 35.88 -35.71 3.58
N THR A 30 36.39 -34.58 4.02
CA THR A 30 35.61 -33.35 4.19
C THR A 30 35.57 -32.57 2.89
N SER A 31 36.01 -33.17 1.77
CA SER A 31 36.02 -32.51 0.47
C SER A 31 34.62 -32.07 0.02
N PHE A 32 33.57 -32.77 0.50
CA PHE A 32 32.20 -32.30 0.28
C PHE A 32 31.90 -31.01 1.03
N ALA A 33 32.52 -30.72 2.17
CA ALA A 33 32.35 -29.49 2.92
C ALA A 33 33.04 -28.31 2.22
N ASP A 34 34.12 -28.58 1.48
CA ASP A 34 34.81 -27.53 0.69
C ASP A 34 33.99 -27.08 -0.53
N PHE A 35 32.95 -27.84 -0.90
CA PHE A 35 32.00 -27.49 -1.96
C PHE A 35 30.70 -26.86 -1.43
N ALA A 36 30.52 -26.78 -0.11
CA ALA A 36 29.37 -26.11 0.47
C ALA A 36 29.47 -24.61 0.16
N LYS A 37 28.51 -24.13 -0.60
CA LYS A 37 28.40 -22.72 -0.99
C LYS A 37 27.13 -22.13 -0.43
N ALA A 38 27.20 -20.83 -0.10
CA ALA A 38 26.01 -20.09 0.20
C ALA A 38 25.03 -20.12 -1.01
N PRO A 39 23.73 -20.15 -0.76
CA PRO A 39 22.75 -20.02 -1.80
C PRO A 39 22.95 -18.76 -2.65
N THR A 40 22.61 -18.86 -3.94
CA THR A 40 22.71 -17.77 -4.91
C THR A 40 21.35 -17.46 -5.51
N ASN A 41 21.22 -16.34 -6.25
CA ASN A 41 19.96 -15.92 -6.87
C ASN A 41 18.79 -15.87 -5.88
N VAL A 42 19.07 -15.39 -4.65
CA VAL A 42 18.05 -15.27 -3.61
C VAL A 42 17.05 -14.19 -4.02
N GLY A 43 15.78 -14.51 -3.93
CA GLY A 43 14.69 -13.59 -4.25
C GLY A 43 13.44 -13.87 -3.42
N ILE A 44 12.51 -12.94 -3.49
CA ILE A 44 11.23 -12.98 -2.80
C ILE A 44 10.15 -12.65 -3.83
N MET A 45 9.10 -13.46 -3.87
CA MET A 45 7.86 -13.10 -4.56
C MET A 45 6.79 -12.83 -3.53
N THR A 46 6.23 -11.61 -3.55
CA THR A 46 5.12 -11.20 -2.71
C THR A 46 3.86 -11.05 -3.54
N LYS A 47 2.74 -11.57 -3.05
CA LYS A 47 1.42 -11.39 -3.65
C LYS A 47 0.44 -10.93 -2.59
N VAL A 48 0.13 -9.64 -2.62
CA VAL A 48 -0.88 -9.03 -1.75
C VAL A 48 -2.27 -9.30 -2.31
N SER A 49 -3.19 -9.80 -1.47
CA SER A 49 -4.58 -9.98 -1.85
C SER A 49 -5.25 -8.62 -2.10
N LYS A 50 -6.14 -8.59 -3.10
CA LYS A 50 -6.91 -7.38 -3.44
C LYS A 50 -8.31 -7.37 -2.82
N ASP A 51 -8.61 -8.35 -1.97
CA ASP A 51 -9.92 -8.53 -1.32
C ASP A 51 -10.04 -7.85 0.05
N PHE A 52 -9.02 -7.05 0.41
CA PHE A 52 -8.89 -6.35 1.70
C PHE A 52 -8.83 -7.29 2.92
N SER A 53 -8.51 -8.56 2.72
CA SER A 53 -8.30 -9.51 3.81
C SER A 53 -6.99 -9.27 4.56
N GLY A 54 -6.09 -8.45 4.01
CA GLY A 54 -4.72 -8.30 4.52
C GLY A 54 -3.82 -9.48 4.20
N SER A 55 -4.32 -10.48 3.48
CA SER A 55 -3.56 -11.69 3.17
C SER A 55 -2.44 -11.43 2.18
N VAL A 56 -1.25 -11.87 2.53
CA VAL A 56 -0.06 -11.79 1.69
C VAL A 56 0.57 -13.17 1.58
N GLN A 57 0.76 -13.64 0.34
CA GLN A 57 1.50 -14.84 0.03
C GLN A 57 2.96 -14.47 -0.24
N ILE A 58 3.89 -15.09 0.47
CA ILE A 58 5.33 -14.84 0.39
C ILE A 58 5.99 -16.13 -0.02
N THR A 59 6.72 -16.10 -1.13
CA THR A 59 7.43 -17.25 -1.67
C THR A 59 8.90 -16.90 -1.87
N PRO A 60 9.77 -17.24 -0.92
CA PRO A 60 11.21 -17.09 -1.09
C PRO A 60 11.74 -18.14 -2.05
N TYR A 61 12.78 -17.80 -2.81
CA TYR A 61 13.46 -18.71 -3.72
C TYR A 61 14.96 -18.44 -3.74
N ALA A 62 15.76 -19.47 -3.98
CA ALA A 62 17.19 -19.37 -4.20
C ALA A 62 17.73 -20.64 -4.86
N ASP A 63 18.87 -20.53 -5.53
CA ASP A 63 19.61 -21.69 -6.03
C ASP A 63 20.46 -22.26 -4.91
N GLY A 64 20.32 -23.56 -4.64
CA GLY A 64 21.09 -24.29 -3.63
C GLY A 64 20.66 -24.08 -2.18
N ALA A 65 19.47 -23.51 -1.96
CA ALA A 65 18.88 -23.40 -0.63
C ALA A 65 18.15 -24.67 -0.21
N GLU A 66 18.25 -25.02 1.07
CA GLU A 66 17.43 -26.03 1.74
C GLU A 66 16.26 -25.39 2.48
N PHE A 67 16.53 -24.28 3.16
CA PHE A 67 15.51 -23.52 3.90
C PHE A 67 15.81 -22.02 3.89
N PHE A 68 14.85 -21.24 4.36
CA PHE A 68 14.92 -19.80 4.49
C PHE A 68 14.52 -19.39 5.90
N LEU A 69 15.16 -18.35 6.42
CA LEU A 69 14.67 -17.58 7.55
C LEU A 69 14.01 -16.31 7.02
N VAL A 70 12.76 -16.10 7.39
CA VAL A 70 11.93 -14.99 6.91
C VAL A 70 11.47 -14.14 8.08
N ASP A 71 11.90 -12.88 8.11
CA ASP A 71 11.34 -11.84 8.96
C ASP A 71 10.21 -11.14 8.20
N LEU A 72 9.00 -11.19 8.75
CA LEU A 72 7.80 -10.65 8.12
C LEU A 72 7.69 -9.12 8.24
N GLY A 73 8.53 -8.48 9.05
CA GLY A 73 8.57 -7.02 9.20
C GLY A 73 7.42 -6.41 10.00
N ASP A 74 6.60 -7.21 10.65
CA ASP A 74 5.46 -6.80 11.48
C ASP A 74 5.70 -6.99 12.99
N GLY A 75 6.92 -7.40 13.36
CA GLY A 75 7.31 -7.71 14.73
C GLY A 75 6.94 -9.13 15.18
N SER A 76 6.40 -9.97 14.31
CA SER A 76 6.22 -11.40 14.57
C SER A 76 7.56 -12.13 14.61
N ALA A 77 7.56 -13.37 15.13
CA ALA A 77 8.78 -14.17 15.18
C ALA A 77 9.24 -14.56 13.76
N ILE A 78 10.57 -14.58 13.58
CA ILE A 78 11.19 -15.08 12.33
C ILE A 78 10.71 -16.50 12.06
N GLN A 79 10.29 -16.76 10.83
CA GLN A 79 9.81 -18.05 10.38
C GLN A 79 10.87 -18.79 9.59
N GLU A 80 11.02 -20.08 9.86
CA GLU A 80 11.79 -21.01 9.06
C GLU A 80 10.88 -21.70 8.05
N ILE A 81 11.27 -21.71 6.79
CA ILE A 81 10.49 -22.33 5.72
C ILE A 81 11.41 -23.12 4.77
N SER A 82 11.05 -24.36 4.48
CA SER A 82 11.78 -25.19 3.52
C SER A 82 11.58 -24.70 2.08
N THR A 83 12.58 -24.95 1.25
CA THR A 83 12.52 -24.63 -0.18
C THR A 83 11.27 -25.22 -0.85
N GLY A 84 10.61 -24.43 -1.69
CA GLY A 84 9.39 -24.80 -2.41
C GLY A 84 8.09 -24.59 -1.66
N ASN A 85 8.15 -24.17 -0.40
CA ASN A 85 6.97 -23.78 0.37
C ASN A 85 6.75 -22.28 0.32
N GLU A 86 5.55 -21.86 0.77
CA GLU A 86 5.12 -20.47 0.86
C GLU A 86 4.59 -20.13 2.25
N ILE A 87 4.67 -18.86 2.62
CA ILE A 87 4.05 -18.32 3.83
C ILE A 87 2.79 -17.56 3.41
N ASN A 88 1.66 -17.86 4.05
CA ASN A 88 0.46 -17.05 3.97
C ASN A 88 0.30 -16.33 5.32
N HIS A 89 0.41 -14.99 5.30
CA HIS A 89 0.33 -14.17 6.48
C HIS A 89 -0.70 -13.07 6.32
N ILE A 90 -1.32 -12.65 7.43
CA ILE A 90 -2.32 -11.58 7.44
C ILE A 90 -1.69 -10.37 8.11
N TYR A 91 -1.62 -9.27 7.37
CA TYR A 91 -1.13 -7.98 7.84
C TYR A 91 -2.28 -7.00 8.08
N GLU A 92 -2.10 -6.09 8.99
CA GLU A 92 -2.92 -4.89 9.07
C GLU A 92 -2.58 -3.92 7.93
N THR A 93 -3.37 -2.86 7.78
CA THR A 93 -3.06 -1.80 6.81
C THR A 93 -1.75 -1.12 7.19
N GLY A 94 -0.78 -1.13 6.28
CA GLY A 94 0.53 -0.55 6.54
C GLY A 94 1.57 -0.87 5.47
N GLN A 95 2.73 -0.24 5.61
CA GLN A 95 3.93 -0.54 4.83
C GLN A 95 4.80 -1.53 5.60
N TYR A 96 5.24 -2.59 4.93
CA TYR A 96 6.08 -3.64 5.52
C TYR A 96 7.32 -3.87 4.67
N GLU A 97 8.40 -4.24 5.33
CA GLU A 97 9.64 -4.69 4.72
C GLU A 97 9.94 -6.10 5.23
N ILE A 98 9.82 -7.11 4.37
CA ILE A 98 10.22 -8.48 4.69
C ILE A 98 11.70 -8.66 4.39
N LYS A 99 12.35 -9.53 5.18
CA LYS A 99 13.75 -9.88 5.02
C LYS A 99 13.91 -11.37 4.95
N VAL A 100 14.80 -11.83 4.07
CA VAL A 100 15.05 -13.25 3.84
C VAL A 100 16.52 -13.54 3.81
N VAL A 101 16.91 -14.62 4.51
CA VAL A 101 18.22 -15.25 4.41
C VAL A 101 18.01 -16.70 3.99
N ALA A 102 18.65 -17.13 2.91
CA ALA A 102 18.62 -18.50 2.44
C ALA A 102 19.77 -19.30 3.01
N PHE A 103 19.55 -20.54 3.38
CA PHE A 103 20.57 -21.46 3.95
C PHE A 103 20.71 -22.73 3.10
N SER A 104 21.96 -23.15 2.91
CA SER A 104 22.27 -24.43 2.30
C SER A 104 22.22 -25.56 3.33
N THR A 105 22.32 -26.83 2.87
CA THR A 105 22.38 -28.05 3.70
C THR A 105 23.43 -28.02 4.81
N ASN A 106 24.42 -27.18 4.71
CA ASN A 106 25.49 -27.05 5.71
C ASN A 106 25.37 -25.78 6.55
N ASP A 107 24.18 -25.23 6.66
CA ASP A 107 23.87 -24.00 7.41
C ASP A 107 24.69 -22.77 6.96
N ILE A 108 25.12 -22.75 5.69
CA ILE A 108 25.80 -21.57 5.14
C ILE A 108 24.74 -20.63 4.61
N GLY A 109 24.61 -19.45 5.24
CA GLY A 109 23.66 -18.43 4.87
C GLY A 109 24.11 -17.59 3.67
N SER A 110 23.13 -17.12 2.88
CA SER A 110 23.30 -16.05 1.90
C SER A 110 23.45 -14.69 2.59
N ASN A 111 23.69 -13.64 1.81
CA ASN A 111 23.39 -12.29 2.27
C ASN A 111 21.89 -12.13 2.48
N GLU A 112 21.49 -11.28 3.42
CA GLU A 112 20.10 -10.86 3.61
C GLU A 112 19.64 -10.06 2.40
N ILE A 113 18.43 -10.35 1.95
CA ILE A 113 17.71 -9.52 0.96
C ILE A 113 16.42 -9.01 1.57
N SER A 114 15.92 -7.90 1.11
CA SER A 114 14.62 -7.36 1.52
C SER A 114 13.74 -6.99 0.33
N ASP A 115 12.42 -7.00 0.58
CA ASP A 115 11.38 -6.51 -0.32
C ASP A 115 10.35 -5.73 0.47
N SER A 116 9.87 -4.62 -0.10
CA SER A 116 8.90 -3.74 0.56
C SER A 116 7.59 -3.74 -0.21
N PHE A 117 6.48 -3.86 0.53
CA PHE A 117 5.14 -3.83 -0.04
C PHE A 117 4.17 -3.10 0.91
N PHE A 118 3.06 -2.68 0.36
CA PHE A 118 1.98 -2.09 1.12
C PHE A 118 0.78 -3.02 1.17
N VAL A 119 0.19 -3.15 2.36
CA VAL A 119 -1.04 -3.91 2.59
C VAL A 119 -2.16 -2.95 2.93
N LEU A 120 -3.31 -3.16 2.31
CA LEU A 120 -4.55 -2.51 2.65
C LEU A 120 -5.54 -3.59 3.10
N SER A 121 -5.71 -3.74 4.42
CA SER A 121 -6.62 -4.74 5.01
C SER A 121 -7.94 -4.14 5.45
N THR A 122 -7.98 -2.83 5.68
CA THR A 122 -9.19 -2.10 6.04
C THR A 122 -9.21 -0.75 5.35
N CYS A 123 -10.35 -0.38 4.80
CA CYS A 123 -10.56 1.00 4.38
C CYS A 123 -10.71 1.91 5.60
N GLN A 124 -10.44 3.20 5.44
CA GLN A 124 -10.74 4.19 6.48
C GLN A 124 -12.23 4.52 6.44
N THR A 125 -12.93 4.20 7.52
CA THR A 125 -14.24 4.80 7.78
C THR A 125 -14.00 6.22 8.26
N GLU A 126 -14.59 7.16 7.56
CA GLU A 126 -14.51 8.56 7.93
C GLU A 126 -15.10 8.75 9.32
N THR A 127 -14.27 9.07 10.29
CA THR A 127 -14.72 9.59 11.57
C THR A 127 -15.15 11.04 11.35
N GLU A 128 -16.39 11.38 11.72
CA GLU A 128 -16.87 12.75 11.75
C GLU A 128 -15.89 13.63 12.56
N GLN A 129 -14.99 14.31 11.87
CA GLN A 129 -14.28 15.42 12.51
C GLN A 129 -15.24 16.60 12.56
N ASN A 130 -15.83 16.79 13.72
CA ASN A 130 -16.60 17.99 14.03
C ASN A 130 -15.81 19.23 13.68
N ILE A 131 -16.28 19.96 12.67
CA ILE A 131 -15.80 21.30 12.34
C ILE A 131 -16.49 22.28 13.30
N ASP A 132 -16.28 22.09 14.60
CA ASP A 132 -16.65 23.08 15.59
C ASP A 132 -15.44 23.94 15.91
N GLY A 133 -15.44 25.16 15.35
CA GLY A 133 -14.76 26.28 15.92
C GLY A 133 -13.30 26.50 15.58
N ASN A 134 -12.78 25.95 14.51
CA ASN A 134 -11.43 26.26 14.07
C ASN A 134 -11.42 27.35 13.01
N THR A 135 -10.86 28.53 13.34
CA THR A 135 -10.62 29.65 12.45
C THR A 135 -9.39 29.46 11.54
N GLY A 136 -8.99 28.23 11.30
CA GLY A 136 -7.95 27.87 10.35
C GLY A 136 -8.50 27.75 8.91
N PRO A 137 -7.63 27.64 7.89
CA PRO A 137 -8.05 27.49 6.51
C PRO A 137 -9.01 26.30 6.39
N LEU A 138 -10.04 26.46 5.56
CA LEU A 138 -11.11 25.51 5.37
C LEU A 138 -10.55 24.15 4.93
N ASN A 139 -10.22 23.29 5.90
CA ASN A 139 -10.22 21.87 5.67
C ASN A 139 -11.67 21.47 5.45
N ILE A 140 -12.11 21.52 4.19
CA ILE A 140 -13.34 20.86 3.78
C ILE A 140 -12.96 19.36 3.75
N SER A 141 -12.80 18.80 4.93
CA SER A 141 -12.71 17.36 5.08
C SER A 141 -13.99 16.80 4.49
N VAL A 142 -13.87 15.97 3.49
CA VAL A 142 -14.95 15.39 2.70
C VAL A 142 -15.93 14.58 3.53
N VAL A 143 -15.55 14.19 4.74
CA VAL A 143 -16.38 13.51 5.73
C VAL A 143 -17.78 14.12 5.89
N ASN A 144 -17.91 15.43 5.75
CA ASN A 144 -19.21 16.11 5.82
C ASN A 144 -19.90 16.27 4.45
N ILE A 145 -19.28 15.91 3.33
CA ILE A 145 -19.91 16.00 2.01
C ILE A 145 -20.96 14.91 1.84
N PHE A 146 -20.78 13.74 2.44
CA PHE A 146 -21.71 12.61 2.34
C PHE A 146 -23.07 12.84 3.02
N GLN A 147 -23.17 13.77 3.96
CA GLN A 147 -24.42 14.09 4.61
C GLN A 147 -25.06 15.38 4.06
N ASN A 148 -25.59 15.36 2.84
CA ASN A 148 -26.47 16.39 2.26
C ASN A 148 -25.82 17.71 1.79
N THR A 149 -24.64 17.69 1.18
CA THR A 149 -23.97 18.96 0.90
C THR A 149 -23.91 19.38 -0.56
N PHE A 150 -23.98 18.45 -1.51
CA PHE A 150 -24.08 18.79 -2.93
C PHE A 150 -25.51 18.65 -3.46
N THR A 151 -25.95 19.65 -4.18
CA THR A 151 -27.21 19.59 -4.94
C THR A 151 -26.90 19.24 -6.38
N SER A 152 -27.49 18.14 -6.89
CA SER A 152 -27.43 17.82 -8.31
C SER A 152 -28.18 18.84 -9.13
N ILE A 153 -27.58 19.30 -10.19
CA ILE A 153 -28.20 20.18 -11.17
C ILE A 153 -28.16 19.56 -12.56
N GLY A 154 -29.10 19.92 -13.43
CA GLY A 154 -29.14 19.50 -14.84
C GLY A 154 -29.47 18.04 -15.07
N GLY A 155 -29.96 17.29 -14.06
CA GLY A 155 -30.35 15.88 -14.20
C GLY A 155 -29.23 14.87 -13.94
N LEU A 156 -28.12 15.30 -13.36
CA LEU A 156 -27.06 14.40 -12.89
C LEU A 156 -27.56 13.61 -11.67
N SER A 157 -27.20 12.33 -11.58
CA SER A 157 -27.44 11.49 -10.39
C SER A 157 -26.19 11.37 -9.54
N THR A 158 -26.37 11.40 -8.20
CA THR A 158 -25.27 11.23 -7.27
C THR A 158 -25.71 10.51 -6.00
N LYS A 159 -24.82 9.69 -5.43
CA LYS A 159 -25.02 8.98 -4.16
C LYS A 159 -23.70 8.60 -3.53
N ALA A 160 -23.69 8.45 -2.20
CA ALA A 160 -22.58 7.78 -1.52
C ALA A 160 -22.59 6.29 -1.84
N THR A 161 -21.42 5.71 -2.08
CA THR A 161 -21.24 4.31 -2.41
C THR A 161 -19.89 3.80 -1.90
N ASN A 162 -19.71 2.48 -1.88
CA ASN A 162 -18.40 1.90 -1.55
C ASN A 162 -17.35 2.34 -2.58
N ASN A 163 -16.13 2.54 -2.12
CA ASN A 163 -15.01 2.87 -2.99
C ASN A 163 -14.77 1.74 -4.01
N PRO A 164 -14.87 1.99 -5.32
CA PRO A 164 -14.73 0.96 -6.35
C PRO A 164 -13.29 0.47 -6.53
N ALA A 165 -12.29 1.25 -6.06
CA ALA A 165 -10.88 0.99 -6.30
C ALA A 165 -10.02 1.45 -5.11
N LEU A 166 -10.21 0.80 -3.97
CA LEU A 166 -9.37 1.04 -2.80
C LEU A 166 -7.88 0.91 -3.17
N SER A 167 -7.10 1.93 -2.83
CA SER A 167 -5.68 2.01 -3.15
C SER A 167 -4.97 2.99 -2.21
N LEU A 168 -3.64 3.06 -2.29
CA LEU A 168 -2.86 4.08 -1.57
C LEU A 168 -3.26 5.51 -1.91
N SER A 169 -3.76 5.73 -3.12
CA SER A 169 -4.20 7.05 -3.57
C SER A 169 -5.54 7.45 -2.99
N ASN A 170 -6.37 6.47 -2.59
CA ASN A 170 -7.63 6.70 -1.89
C ASN A 170 -8.00 5.46 -1.07
N ILE A 171 -7.95 5.60 0.26
CA ILE A 171 -8.23 4.56 1.25
C ILE A 171 -9.61 4.69 1.91
N SER A 172 -10.43 5.61 1.47
CA SER A 172 -11.78 5.82 2.00
C SER A 172 -12.68 4.62 1.73
N CYS A 173 -13.45 4.16 2.71
CA CYS A 173 -14.44 3.10 2.52
C CYS A 173 -15.56 3.52 1.57
N ASN A 174 -15.97 4.77 1.68
CA ASN A 174 -17.07 5.34 0.91
C ASN A 174 -16.59 6.54 0.12
N VAL A 175 -17.15 6.69 -1.07
CA VAL A 175 -16.88 7.78 -2.00
C VAL A 175 -18.18 8.28 -2.61
N GLN A 176 -18.14 9.41 -3.27
CA GLN A 176 -19.29 9.95 -3.97
C GLN A 176 -19.31 9.45 -5.41
N GLU A 177 -20.36 8.71 -5.79
CA GLU A 177 -20.65 8.35 -7.17
C GLU A 177 -21.38 9.49 -7.88
N VAL A 178 -21.02 9.70 -9.13
CA VAL A 178 -21.65 10.65 -10.05
C VAL A 178 -22.00 9.91 -11.33
N VAL A 179 -23.28 9.92 -11.72
CA VAL A 179 -23.74 9.34 -12.98
C VAL A 179 -24.26 10.45 -13.87
N ARG A 180 -23.68 10.57 -15.05
CA ARG A 180 -24.16 11.45 -16.12
C ARG A 180 -25.28 10.75 -16.87
N THR A 181 -26.45 10.63 -16.21
CA THR A 181 -27.60 9.87 -16.71
C THR A 181 -28.01 10.36 -18.09
N SER A 182 -28.21 9.44 -19.00
CA SER A 182 -28.71 9.74 -20.38
C SER A 182 -29.92 10.67 -20.34
N GLY A 183 -29.83 11.77 -21.07
CA GLY A 183 -30.82 12.84 -21.06
C GLY A 183 -30.58 13.96 -20.06
N CYS A 184 -29.54 13.92 -19.27
CA CYS A 184 -29.10 15.06 -18.47
C CYS A 184 -28.64 16.20 -19.40
N THR A 185 -28.59 17.43 -18.88
CA THR A 185 -28.10 18.58 -19.67
C THR A 185 -26.59 18.55 -19.82
N ALA A 186 -26.04 19.12 -20.89
CA ALA A 186 -24.60 19.25 -21.09
C ALA A 186 -23.86 20.00 -19.95
N PHE A 187 -24.59 20.74 -19.12
CA PHE A 187 -24.11 21.45 -17.94
C PHE A 187 -24.64 20.84 -16.63
N ALA A 188 -24.89 19.54 -16.64
CA ALA A 188 -25.22 18.79 -15.43
C ALA A 188 -24.02 18.73 -14.49
N GLY A 189 -24.21 19.01 -13.22
CA GLY A 189 -23.14 19.11 -12.24
C GLY A 189 -23.62 19.06 -10.80
N LEU A 190 -22.69 19.31 -9.90
CA LEU A 190 -22.89 19.34 -8.46
C LEU A 190 -22.68 20.75 -7.94
N LEU A 191 -23.64 21.27 -7.20
CA LEU A 191 -23.59 22.58 -6.56
C LEU A 191 -23.39 22.43 -5.05
N LYS A 192 -22.37 23.10 -4.51
CA LYS A 192 -22.20 23.34 -3.07
C LYS A 192 -22.27 24.84 -2.79
N ALA A 193 -23.25 25.25 -1.98
CA ALA A 193 -23.31 26.60 -1.41
C ALA A 193 -22.77 26.61 0.01
N PHE A 194 -22.01 27.64 0.38
CA PHE A 194 -21.45 27.83 1.70
C PHE A 194 -22.29 28.83 2.48
N SER A 195 -22.60 28.52 3.73
CA SER A 195 -23.32 29.43 4.63
C SER A 195 -22.53 30.69 4.94
N SER A 196 -21.21 30.58 4.99
CA SER A 196 -20.25 31.66 5.07
C SER A 196 -19.26 31.55 3.93
N PRO A 197 -19.09 32.56 3.09
CA PRO A 197 -18.09 32.56 2.04
C PRO A 197 -16.68 32.38 2.64
N PHE A 198 -15.82 31.67 1.94
CA PHE A 198 -14.40 31.59 2.28
C PHE A 198 -13.58 32.49 1.36
N SER A 199 -12.43 32.93 1.84
CA SER A 199 -11.50 33.76 1.08
C SER A 199 -10.32 32.94 0.60
N ILE A 200 -9.86 33.22 -0.63
CA ILE A 200 -8.61 32.67 -1.15
C ILE A 200 -7.48 33.59 -0.67
N SER A 201 -6.47 33.00 -0.05
CA SER A 201 -5.29 33.71 0.47
C SER A 201 -4.01 33.02 0.05
N GLU A 202 -2.86 33.66 0.27
CA GLU A 202 -1.54 33.04 0.05
C GLU A 202 -1.33 31.76 0.85
N GLU A 203 -2.03 31.61 1.99
CA GLU A 203 -1.99 30.45 2.85
C GLU A 203 -2.98 29.33 2.45
N SER A 204 -3.89 29.62 1.50
CA SER A 204 -4.95 28.68 1.11
C SER A 204 -5.44 28.96 -0.31
N ASP A 205 -4.63 28.63 -1.30
CA ASP A 205 -4.89 28.85 -2.72
C ASP A 205 -4.84 27.59 -3.58
N THR A 206 -4.66 26.43 -2.95
CA THR A 206 -4.63 25.15 -3.65
C THR A 206 -5.85 24.32 -3.29
N PHE A 207 -6.75 24.15 -4.27
CA PHE A 207 -7.92 23.29 -4.13
C PHE A 207 -7.64 21.93 -4.74
N THR A 208 -7.96 20.83 -4.05
CA THR A 208 -7.75 19.47 -4.55
C THR A 208 -9.01 18.63 -4.49
N LEU A 209 -9.06 17.63 -5.37
CA LEU A 209 -10.16 16.68 -5.50
C LEU A 209 -9.59 15.35 -6.01
N ASP A 210 -9.85 14.26 -5.31
CA ASP A 210 -9.54 12.92 -5.82
C ASP A 210 -10.65 12.47 -6.75
N VAL A 211 -10.29 11.94 -7.92
CA VAL A 211 -11.22 11.51 -8.96
C VAL A 211 -10.84 10.13 -9.48
N TYR A 212 -11.87 9.29 -9.70
CA TYR A 212 -11.75 7.99 -10.33
C TYR A 212 -12.78 7.85 -11.46
N GLY A 213 -12.37 7.23 -12.56
CA GLY A 213 -13.23 6.83 -13.67
C GLY A 213 -12.61 5.68 -14.45
N GLU A 214 -13.46 4.84 -15.04
CA GLU A 214 -13.00 3.78 -15.97
C GLU A 214 -12.44 4.36 -17.27
N GLN A 215 -12.66 5.65 -17.50
CA GLN A 215 -12.07 6.44 -18.58
C GLN A 215 -11.48 7.72 -17.99
N THR A 216 -10.59 8.37 -18.74
CA THR A 216 -10.14 9.71 -18.38
C THR A 216 -11.29 10.69 -18.41
N VAL A 217 -11.27 11.68 -17.52
CA VAL A 217 -12.36 12.64 -17.36
C VAL A 217 -11.83 14.06 -17.19
N ASN A 218 -12.53 15.02 -17.79
CA ASN A 218 -12.33 16.44 -17.56
C ASN A 218 -13.22 16.87 -16.41
N VAL A 219 -12.63 17.39 -15.36
CA VAL A 219 -13.35 17.93 -14.21
C VAL A 219 -13.20 19.43 -14.18
N ASN A 220 -14.30 20.11 -14.39
CA ASN A 220 -14.35 21.57 -14.39
C ASN A 220 -14.98 22.05 -13.07
N ILE A 221 -14.35 23.03 -12.44
CA ILE A 221 -14.87 23.64 -11.21
C ILE A 221 -15.06 25.13 -11.45
N LEU A 222 -16.29 25.60 -11.17
CA LEU A 222 -16.59 27.01 -11.04
C LEU A 222 -16.53 27.41 -9.57
N PHE A 223 -15.65 28.32 -9.24
CA PHE A 223 -15.61 29.01 -7.96
C PHE A 223 -16.39 30.31 -8.09
N VAL A 224 -17.51 30.42 -7.37
CA VAL A 224 -18.47 31.50 -7.56
C VAL A 224 -18.52 32.41 -6.33
N GLY A 225 -18.20 33.66 -6.56
CA GLY A 225 -18.26 34.77 -5.61
C GLY A 225 -18.75 36.03 -6.31
N PRO A 226 -18.20 37.19 -5.95
CA PRO A 226 -18.39 38.44 -6.74
C PRO A 226 -17.86 38.28 -8.15
N GLU A 227 -16.83 37.44 -8.34
CA GLU A 227 -16.28 37.01 -9.60
C GLU A 227 -16.45 35.48 -9.75
N ILE A 228 -16.32 34.96 -10.96
CA ILE A 228 -16.41 33.55 -11.27
C ILE A 228 -15.07 33.10 -11.84
N PHE A 229 -14.51 32.08 -11.23
CA PHE A 229 -13.29 31.43 -11.71
C PHE A 229 -13.65 30.06 -12.24
N ASP A 230 -13.30 29.80 -13.50
CA ASP A 230 -13.64 28.59 -14.24
C ASP A 230 -12.36 27.85 -14.58
N ILE A 231 -12.07 26.74 -13.87
CA ILE A 231 -10.83 25.99 -14.00
C ILE A 231 -11.14 24.54 -14.32
N THR A 232 -10.47 24.00 -15.32
CA THR A 232 -10.60 22.59 -15.74
C THR A 232 -9.28 21.85 -15.49
N GLN A 233 -9.38 20.69 -14.88
CA GLN A 233 -8.30 19.70 -14.78
C GLN A 233 -8.78 18.36 -15.35
N SER A 234 -7.84 17.53 -15.79
CA SER A 234 -8.15 16.24 -16.42
C SER A 234 -7.38 15.12 -15.76
N THR A 235 -8.04 13.96 -15.61
CA THR A 235 -7.30 12.74 -15.27
C THR A 235 -6.48 12.29 -16.49
N THR A 236 -5.34 11.68 -16.25
CA THR A 236 -4.42 11.19 -17.30
C THR A 236 -4.44 9.68 -17.45
N LYS A 237 -5.06 8.99 -16.49
CA LYS A 237 -5.17 7.53 -16.44
C LYS A 237 -6.62 7.12 -16.19
N SER A 238 -6.98 5.93 -16.62
CA SER A 238 -8.27 5.29 -16.38
C SER A 238 -8.12 4.16 -15.37
N GLY A 239 -9.18 3.90 -14.58
CA GLY A 239 -9.19 2.83 -13.60
C GLY A 239 -8.29 3.05 -12.37
N GLU A 240 -7.84 4.28 -12.13
CA GLU A 240 -7.01 4.66 -10.99
C GLU A 240 -7.49 5.97 -10.36
N TRP A 241 -7.40 6.07 -9.04
CA TRP A 241 -7.62 7.33 -8.33
C TRP A 241 -6.50 8.32 -8.66
N GLN A 242 -6.88 9.54 -9.00
CA GLN A 242 -5.95 10.64 -9.28
C GLN A 242 -6.38 11.90 -8.54
N LYS A 243 -5.42 12.55 -7.89
CA LYS A 243 -5.62 13.85 -7.27
C LYS A 243 -5.52 14.94 -8.34
N LEU A 244 -6.61 15.65 -8.58
CA LEU A 244 -6.63 16.85 -9.39
C LEU A 244 -6.34 18.07 -8.50
N THR A 245 -5.51 18.97 -9.00
CA THR A 245 -5.08 20.16 -8.27
C THR A 245 -5.46 21.41 -9.06
N TYR A 246 -6.15 22.34 -8.41
CA TYR A 246 -6.62 23.60 -8.98
C TYR A 246 -5.89 24.72 -8.26
N ASP A 247 -5.04 25.44 -9.00
CA ASP A 247 -4.29 26.58 -8.54
C ASP A 247 -5.19 27.84 -8.55
N LEU A 248 -5.42 28.39 -7.37
CA LEU A 248 -6.23 29.59 -7.15
C LEU A 248 -5.38 30.83 -6.83
N SER A 249 -4.06 30.76 -6.96
CA SER A 249 -3.13 31.86 -6.60
C SER A 249 -3.41 33.15 -7.35
N ALA A 250 -3.91 33.09 -8.58
CA ALA A 250 -4.32 34.25 -9.35
C ALA A 250 -5.56 34.97 -8.79
N TYR A 251 -6.20 34.41 -7.76
CA TYR A 251 -7.48 34.88 -7.23
C TYR A 251 -7.40 35.28 -5.76
N HIS A 252 -6.21 35.58 -5.25
CA HIS A 252 -6.01 36.04 -3.88
C HIS A 252 -6.90 37.24 -3.56
N GLY A 253 -7.51 37.21 -2.38
CA GLY A 253 -8.51 38.21 -1.94
C GLY A 253 -9.92 37.96 -2.47
N GLY A 254 -10.10 36.98 -3.35
CA GLY A 254 -11.42 36.55 -3.81
C GLY A 254 -12.20 35.87 -2.68
N SER A 255 -13.53 36.01 -2.73
CA SER A 255 -14.45 35.41 -1.76
C SER A 255 -15.39 34.47 -2.48
N ILE A 256 -15.39 33.18 -2.07
CA ILE A 256 -16.15 32.12 -2.72
C ILE A 256 -17.36 31.76 -1.87
N SER A 257 -18.54 31.89 -2.43
CA SER A 257 -19.84 31.55 -1.78
C SER A 257 -20.40 30.21 -2.27
N ARG A 258 -19.98 29.75 -3.43
CA ARG A 258 -20.45 28.48 -4.04
C ARG A 258 -19.35 27.88 -4.88
N ILE A 259 -19.35 26.54 -5.00
CA ILE A 259 -18.62 25.79 -6.02
C ILE A 259 -19.60 24.97 -6.85
N LEU A 260 -19.31 24.83 -8.15
CA LEU A 260 -19.99 23.90 -9.03
C LEU A 260 -18.95 22.99 -9.64
N ILE A 261 -19.17 21.69 -9.54
CA ILE A 261 -18.28 20.66 -10.08
C ILE A 261 -18.99 19.99 -11.25
N TYR A 262 -18.33 19.96 -12.39
CA TYR A 262 -18.83 19.35 -13.61
C TYR A 262 -17.87 18.27 -14.05
N PHE A 263 -18.41 17.09 -14.37
CA PHE A 263 -17.70 16.01 -15.04
C PHE A 263 -18.09 16.07 -16.52
N GLU A 264 -17.12 16.21 -17.42
CA GLU A 264 -17.30 16.38 -18.86
C GLU A 264 -18.30 17.51 -19.19
N LYS A 265 -18.01 18.73 -18.72
CA LYS A 265 -18.81 19.93 -18.97
C LYS A 265 -18.95 20.22 -20.46
N GLY A 266 -20.17 20.35 -20.94
CA GLY A 266 -20.46 20.65 -22.34
C GLY A 266 -20.72 19.41 -23.21
N GLU A 267 -20.39 18.21 -22.72
CA GLU A 267 -20.57 16.97 -23.45
C GLU A 267 -21.97 16.36 -23.23
N ILE A 268 -22.35 15.49 -24.14
CA ILE A 268 -23.61 14.75 -24.05
C ILE A 268 -23.53 13.73 -22.91
N CYS A 269 -24.61 13.61 -22.15
CA CYS A 269 -24.71 12.58 -21.09
C CYS A 269 -24.95 11.20 -21.70
N ASP A 270 -24.13 10.24 -21.30
CA ASP A 270 -23.99 8.92 -21.91
C ASP A 270 -24.00 7.76 -20.89
N ASP A 271 -24.58 8.01 -19.69
CA ASP A 271 -24.58 7.10 -18.54
C ASP A 271 -23.18 6.85 -17.95
N SER A 272 -22.17 7.66 -18.27
CA SER A 272 -20.84 7.58 -17.69
C SER A 272 -20.89 7.73 -16.17
N VAL A 273 -20.08 6.90 -15.50
CA VAL A 273 -19.96 6.88 -14.03
C VAL A 273 -18.58 7.34 -13.63
N TYR A 274 -18.55 8.28 -12.72
CA TYR A 274 -17.32 8.80 -12.09
C TYR A 274 -17.47 8.76 -10.58
N TYR A 275 -16.34 8.82 -9.91
CA TYR A 275 -16.31 8.87 -8.44
C TYR A 275 -15.38 10.00 -8.02
N PHE A 276 -15.71 10.64 -6.91
CA PHE A 276 -14.83 11.64 -6.33
C PHE A 276 -14.80 11.56 -4.81
N ASP A 277 -13.72 12.10 -4.25
CA ASP A 277 -13.44 12.09 -2.82
C ASP A 277 -12.42 13.17 -2.43
N ASN A 278 -12.12 13.29 -1.16
CA ASN A 278 -11.00 14.10 -0.61
C ASN A 278 -10.90 15.52 -1.20
N ILE A 279 -12.05 16.25 -1.20
CA ILE A 279 -12.04 17.67 -1.57
C ILE A 279 -11.37 18.45 -0.44
N GLN A 280 -10.33 19.21 -0.77
CA GLN A 280 -9.58 20.00 0.19
C GLN A 280 -9.24 21.36 -0.38
N LEU A 281 -9.26 22.40 0.45
CA LEU A 281 -8.56 23.64 0.23
C LEU A 281 -7.35 23.62 1.16
N LEU A 282 -6.18 23.46 0.57
CA LEU A 282 -4.94 23.29 1.32
C LEU A 282 -4.41 24.63 1.79
N ALA A 283 -3.93 24.68 3.04
CA ALA A 283 -3.00 25.68 3.51
C ALA A 283 -1.57 25.22 3.15
N GLU A 284 -0.76 26.11 2.62
CA GLU A 284 0.68 25.86 2.52
C GLU A 284 1.37 25.89 3.88
#